data_ecf71730b88e196729cfd8f669647e04
#
_entry.id   ecf71730b88e196729cfd8f669647e04
#
_cell.length_a   1.000
_cell.length_b   1.000
_cell.length_c   1.000
_cell.angle_alpha   90.00
_cell.angle_beta   90.00
_cell.angle_gamma   90.00
#
_symmetry.space_group_name_H-M   'P 1'
#
loop_
_entity.id
_entity.type
_entity.pdbx_description
1 polymer ?
#
loop_
_entity_poly.entity_id
_entity_poly.type
_entity_poly.pdbx_seq_one_letter_code
_entity_poly.pdbx_strand_id
1 'polypeptide(L)'
;MSDGKQKSKLTPQREAVFQVIQERDDHPTASDIFEAARRRLPGISYATVYNSLRYLKEAGLVYEINFGDSASRYDRETERHDHAICNDCGKLVDFDLPDAAKLMQAAARKSHFKPQSVHLTLRGRCPECAQISKD
;
A
#
# COMPACT_ATOMS: atom_id res chain seq x y z
N MET A 1 13.24 16.50 13.46
CA MET A 1 12.91 15.20 12.91
C MET A 1 11.50 14.84 13.26
N SER A 2 10.59 15.19 12.38
CA SER A 2 9.19 14.95 12.63
C SER A 2 8.86 13.45 12.66
N ASP A 3 9.57 12.65 11.87
CA ASP A 3 9.29 11.22 11.80
C ASP A 3 9.57 10.52 13.13
N GLY A 4 10.68 10.85 13.77
CA GLY A 4 10.99 10.27 15.05
C GLY A 4 9.98 10.65 16.10
N LYS A 5 9.52 11.91 16.09
CA LYS A 5 8.51 12.38 17.02
C LYS A 5 7.18 11.70 16.78
N GLN A 6 6.81 11.50 15.49
CA GLN A 6 5.58 10.81 15.13
C GLN A 6 5.58 9.40 15.71
N LYS A 7 6.66 8.66 15.50
CA LYS A 7 6.76 7.30 15.99
C LYS A 7 6.67 7.23 17.51
N SER A 8 7.32 8.17 18.20
CA SER A 8 7.35 8.14 19.66
C SER A 8 6.00 8.43 20.28
N LYS A 9 5.03 8.90 19.48
CA LYS A 9 3.68 9.20 19.96
C LYS A 9 2.69 8.09 19.69
N LEU A 10 3.14 6.99 19.10
CA LEU A 10 2.22 5.90 18.79
C LEU A 10 1.81 5.17 20.04
N THR A 11 0.53 4.83 20.13
CA THR A 11 0.04 3.97 21.20
C THR A 11 0.59 2.56 21.00
N PRO A 12 0.55 1.71 22.04
CA PRO A 12 1.00 0.32 21.86
C PRO A 12 0.30 -0.41 20.74
N GLN A 13 -1.01 -0.16 20.55
CA GLN A 13 -1.76 -0.79 19.47
C GLN A 13 -1.28 -0.30 18.11
N ARG A 14 -1.10 1.01 17.97
CA ARG A 14 -0.61 1.57 16.72
C ARG A 14 0.80 1.13 16.41
N GLU A 15 1.62 1.03 17.46
CA GLU A 15 2.99 0.57 17.27
C GLU A 15 3.03 -0.87 16.78
N ALA A 16 2.17 -1.73 17.34
CA ALA A 16 2.12 -3.12 16.92
C ALA A 16 1.72 -3.23 15.44
N VAL A 17 0.71 -2.47 15.03
CA VAL A 17 0.25 -2.47 13.64
C VAL A 17 1.35 -1.94 12.73
N PHE A 18 2.00 -0.86 13.13
CA PHE A 18 3.07 -0.26 12.35
C PHE A 18 4.22 -1.24 12.14
N GLN A 19 4.62 -1.95 13.21
CA GLN A 19 5.72 -2.89 13.12
C GLN A 19 5.40 -4.06 12.19
N VAL A 20 4.16 -4.53 12.19
CA VAL A 20 3.76 -5.57 11.25
C VAL A 20 4.02 -5.14 9.81
N ILE A 21 3.64 -3.91 9.48
CA ILE A 21 3.81 -3.40 8.12
C ILE A 21 5.29 -3.21 7.80
N GLN A 22 6.07 -2.71 8.78
CA GLN A 22 7.49 -2.46 8.58
C GLN A 22 8.27 -3.74 8.28
N GLU A 23 7.80 -4.86 8.81
CA GLU A 23 8.51 -6.14 8.67
C GLU A 23 8.09 -6.93 7.43
N ARG A 24 7.11 -6.45 6.66
CA ARG A 24 6.59 -7.16 5.51
C ARG A 24 6.83 -6.36 4.23
N ASP A 25 7.14 -7.06 3.17
CA ASP A 25 7.27 -6.45 1.86
C ASP A 25 6.30 -7.05 0.85
N ASP A 26 5.28 -7.78 1.34
CA ASP A 26 4.29 -8.42 0.49
C ASP A 26 2.98 -7.65 0.41
N HIS A 27 2.95 -6.42 0.87
CA HIS A 27 1.78 -5.54 0.78
C HIS A 27 0.56 -6.18 1.45
N PRO A 28 0.57 -6.33 2.77
CA PRO A 28 -0.51 -7.04 3.46
C PRO A 28 -1.83 -6.29 3.44
N THR A 29 -2.93 -7.03 3.47
CA THR A 29 -4.26 -6.45 3.67
C THR A 29 -4.48 -6.18 5.16
N ALA A 30 -5.59 -5.48 5.48
CA ALA A 30 -5.94 -5.26 6.87
C ALA A 30 -6.16 -6.59 7.61
N SER A 31 -6.72 -7.57 6.93
CA SER A 31 -6.93 -8.90 7.51
C SER A 31 -5.59 -9.57 7.85
N ASP A 32 -4.64 -9.50 6.93
CA ASP A 32 -3.30 -10.04 7.18
C ASP A 32 -2.64 -9.35 8.36
N ILE A 33 -2.79 -8.04 8.42
CA ILE A 33 -2.18 -7.25 9.50
C ILE A 33 -2.83 -7.60 10.83
N PHE A 34 -4.14 -7.78 10.84
CA PHE A 34 -4.85 -8.16 12.07
C PHE A 34 -4.34 -9.50 12.61
N GLU A 35 -4.18 -10.49 11.72
CA GLU A 35 -3.69 -11.79 12.15
C GLU A 35 -2.29 -11.69 12.75
N ALA A 36 -1.43 -10.90 12.14
CA ALA A 36 -0.07 -10.74 12.67
C ALA A 36 -0.05 -9.91 13.95
N ALA A 37 -0.85 -8.84 14.02
CA ALA A 37 -0.89 -7.99 15.20
C ALA A 37 -1.44 -8.74 16.40
N ARG A 38 -2.37 -9.64 16.17
CA ARG A 38 -2.98 -10.42 17.23
C ARG A 38 -1.98 -11.33 17.94
N ARG A 39 -0.93 -11.73 17.23
CA ARG A 39 0.14 -12.51 17.85
C ARG A 39 0.94 -11.68 18.83
N ARG A 40 1.06 -10.39 18.60
CA ARG A 40 1.80 -9.49 19.49
C ARG A 40 0.93 -8.95 20.61
N LEU A 41 -0.34 -8.67 20.31
CA LEU A 41 -1.29 -8.14 21.27
C LEU A 41 -2.57 -8.98 21.15
N PRO A 42 -2.67 -10.10 21.90
CA PRO A 42 -3.78 -11.04 21.71
C PRO A 42 -5.17 -10.42 21.89
N GLY A 43 -5.27 -9.35 22.66
CA GLY A 43 -6.56 -8.70 22.86
C GLY A 43 -6.94 -7.66 21.85
N ILE A 44 -6.09 -7.41 20.84
CA ILE A 44 -6.38 -6.34 19.87
C ILE A 44 -7.58 -6.75 19.01
N SER A 45 -8.48 -5.79 18.77
CA SER A 45 -9.66 -6.06 17.96
C SER A 45 -9.40 -5.64 16.51
N TYR A 46 -10.21 -6.17 15.59
CA TYR A 46 -10.12 -5.79 14.19
C TYR A 46 -10.39 -4.30 14.03
N ALA A 47 -11.37 -3.76 14.78
CA ALA A 47 -11.67 -2.34 14.71
C ALA A 47 -10.48 -1.48 15.11
N THR A 48 -9.75 -1.92 16.14
CA THR A 48 -8.55 -1.19 16.57
C THR A 48 -7.48 -1.23 15.51
N VAL A 49 -7.29 -2.37 14.85
CA VAL A 49 -6.32 -2.47 13.75
C VAL A 49 -6.73 -1.52 12.63
N TYR A 50 -8.00 -1.53 12.25
CA TYR A 50 -8.48 -0.68 11.17
C TYR A 50 -8.28 0.80 11.49
N ASN A 51 -8.61 1.21 12.72
CA ASN A 51 -8.42 2.59 13.13
C ASN A 51 -6.95 2.97 13.19
N SER A 52 -6.10 2.03 13.59
CA SER A 52 -4.66 2.25 13.59
C SER A 52 -4.12 2.45 12.18
N LEU A 53 -4.60 1.66 11.22
CA LEU A 53 -4.19 1.80 9.83
C LEU A 53 -4.59 3.16 9.28
N ARG A 54 -5.79 3.61 9.60
CA ARG A 54 -6.23 4.92 9.15
C ARG A 54 -5.35 6.02 9.75
N TYR A 55 -5.01 5.90 11.02
CA TYR A 55 -4.14 6.89 11.65
C TYR A 55 -2.76 6.90 10.98
N LEU A 56 -2.17 5.72 10.78
CA LEU A 56 -0.84 5.63 10.19
C LEU A 56 -0.80 6.17 8.77
N LYS A 57 -1.87 5.93 8.02
CA LYS A 57 -1.99 6.45 6.66
C LYS A 57 -2.06 7.98 6.68
N GLU A 58 -2.90 8.54 7.54
CA GLU A 58 -3.07 9.98 7.63
C GLU A 58 -1.81 10.67 8.15
N ALA A 59 -1.04 9.97 8.96
CA ALA A 59 0.22 10.50 9.46
C ALA A 59 1.37 10.34 8.47
N GLY A 60 1.12 9.71 7.33
CA GLY A 60 2.15 9.54 6.32
C GLY A 60 3.17 8.46 6.61
N LEU A 61 2.86 7.56 7.54
CA LEU A 61 3.79 6.51 7.96
C LEU A 61 3.63 5.23 7.16
N VAL A 62 2.49 5.02 6.54
CA VAL A 62 2.25 3.90 5.65
C VAL A 62 1.47 4.39 4.45
N TYR A 63 1.50 3.61 3.38
CA TYR A 63 0.81 3.94 2.15
C TYR A 63 -0.27 2.88 1.88
N GLU A 64 -1.47 3.33 1.55
CA GLU A 64 -2.58 2.43 1.23
C GLU A 64 -2.73 2.33 -0.28
N ILE A 65 -2.77 1.10 -0.79
CA ILE A 65 -2.96 0.82 -2.21
C ILE A 65 -4.36 0.27 -2.38
N ASN A 66 -5.20 1.01 -3.09
CA ASN A 66 -6.60 0.64 -3.29
C ASN A 66 -6.85 0.42 -4.76
N PHE A 67 -7.27 -0.78 -5.13
CA PHE A 67 -7.53 -1.14 -6.51
C PHE A 67 -9.01 -1.05 -6.88
N GLY A 68 -9.84 -0.64 -5.93
CA GLY A 68 -11.26 -0.39 -6.19
C GLY A 68 -12.15 -1.60 -6.02
N ASP A 69 -11.73 -2.75 -6.51
CA ASP A 69 -12.57 -3.95 -6.51
C ASP A 69 -12.01 -5.07 -5.64
N SER A 70 -10.99 -4.78 -4.86
CA SER A 70 -10.41 -5.76 -3.95
C SER A 70 -10.00 -5.08 -2.66
N ALA A 71 -9.56 -5.87 -1.69
CA ALA A 71 -9.16 -5.32 -0.40
C ALA A 71 -7.95 -4.42 -0.56
N SER A 72 -7.93 -3.32 0.18
CA SER A 72 -6.79 -2.43 0.20
C SER A 72 -5.58 -3.16 0.77
N ARG A 73 -4.41 -2.79 0.28
CA ARG A 73 -3.14 -3.30 0.78
C ARG A 73 -2.33 -2.15 1.35
N TYR A 74 -1.42 -2.46 2.23
CA TYR A 74 -0.65 -1.46 2.94
C TYR A 74 0.83 -1.69 2.73
N ASP A 75 1.56 -0.59 2.56
CA ASP A 75 2.97 -0.63 2.20
C ASP A 75 3.75 0.26 3.14
N ARG A 76 4.92 -0.20 3.55
CA ARG A 76 5.82 0.60 4.39
C ARG A 76 6.50 1.71 3.59
N GLU A 77 6.55 1.57 2.27
CA GLU A 77 7.15 2.58 1.41
C GLU A 77 6.15 3.68 1.18
N THR A 78 6.52 4.89 1.58
CA THR A 78 5.62 6.03 1.43
C THR A 78 5.99 6.90 0.23
N GLU A 79 7.12 6.63 -0.42
CA GLU A 79 7.46 7.32 -1.64
C GLU A 79 6.66 6.76 -2.80
N ARG A 80 6.44 7.60 -3.80
CA ARG A 80 5.64 7.18 -4.94
C ARG A 80 6.30 6.03 -5.69
N HIS A 81 5.54 5.03 -5.99
CA HIS A 81 5.96 3.99 -6.93
C HIS A 81 4.71 3.41 -7.57
N ASP A 82 4.92 2.70 -8.66
CA ASP A 82 3.82 2.15 -9.45
C ASP A 82 3.69 0.67 -9.16
N HIS A 83 2.54 0.11 -9.47
CA HIS A 83 2.24 -1.28 -9.13
C HIS A 83 1.66 -2.01 -10.32
N ALA A 84 2.02 -3.28 -10.44
CA ALA A 84 1.40 -4.20 -11.40
C ALA A 84 0.73 -5.31 -10.60
N ILE A 85 -0.52 -5.62 -10.95
CA ILE A 85 -1.26 -6.66 -10.27
C ILE A 85 -1.74 -7.69 -11.28
N CYS A 86 -1.52 -8.97 -10.95
CA CYS A 86 -1.97 -10.06 -11.80
C CYS A 86 -3.42 -10.36 -11.51
N ASN A 87 -4.25 -10.35 -12.58
CA ASN A 87 -5.67 -10.66 -12.45
C ASN A 87 -5.92 -12.12 -12.09
N ASP A 88 -4.99 -13.00 -12.44
CA ASP A 88 -5.19 -14.43 -12.22
C ASP A 88 -4.75 -14.88 -10.83
N CYS A 89 -3.54 -14.51 -10.40
CA CYS A 89 -2.99 -15.01 -9.15
C CYS A 89 -2.89 -13.95 -8.05
N GLY A 90 -3.13 -12.68 -8.38
CA GLY A 90 -3.08 -11.61 -7.39
C GLY A 90 -1.68 -11.12 -7.05
N LYS A 91 -0.67 -11.62 -7.75
CA LYS A 91 0.70 -11.18 -7.50
C LYS A 91 0.82 -9.68 -7.70
N LEU A 92 1.46 -9.01 -6.76
CA LEU A 92 1.65 -7.57 -6.79
C LEU A 92 3.13 -7.27 -6.89
N VAL A 93 3.49 -6.45 -7.86
CA VAL A 93 4.89 -6.09 -8.13
C VAL A 93 5.01 -4.57 -8.17
N ASP A 94 6.01 -4.04 -7.49
CA ASP A 94 6.33 -2.61 -7.57
C ASP A 94 7.28 -2.37 -8.73
N PHE A 95 7.14 -1.22 -9.37
CA PHE A 95 8.08 -0.81 -10.39
C PHE A 95 8.10 0.70 -10.47
N ASP A 96 9.15 1.25 -11.07
CA ASP A 96 9.30 2.68 -11.27
C ASP A 96 9.26 3.02 -12.74
N LEU A 97 8.53 4.09 -13.06
CA LEU A 97 8.56 4.65 -14.40
C LEU A 97 9.40 5.91 -14.38
N PRO A 98 10.53 5.93 -15.06
CA PRO A 98 11.38 7.12 -15.03
C PRO A 98 10.73 8.37 -15.61
N ASP A 99 9.74 8.19 -16.51
CA ASP A 99 9.09 9.33 -17.17
C ASP A 99 7.75 9.67 -16.56
N ALA A 100 7.55 9.37 -15.27
CA ALA A 100 6.29 9.67 -14.61
C ALA A 100 5.92 11.15 -14.67
N ALA A 101 6.90 12.04 -14.67
CA ALA A 101 6.65 13.47 -14.76
C ALA A 101 5.96 13.84 -16.07
N LYS A 102 6.36 13.21 -17.16
CA LYS A 102 5.72 13.45 -18.45
C LYS A 102 4.30 12.97 -18.47
N LEU A 103 4.05 11.81 -17.85
CA LEU A 103 2.72 11.27 -17.74
C LEU A 103 1.82 12.21 -16.95
N MET A 104 2.34 12.73 -15.84
CA MET A 104 1.59 13.66 -15.01
C MET A 104 1.24 14.92 -15.77
N GLN A 105 2.19 15.46 -16.55
CA GLN A 105 1.96 16.66 -17.36
C GLN A 105 0.90 16.41 -18.43
N ALA A 106 0.94 15.26 -19.08
CA ALA A 106 -0.04 14.92 -20.10
C ALA A 106 -1.44 14.81 -19.49
N ALA A 107 -1.55 14.16 -18.35
CA ALA A 107 -2.83 14.03 -17.67
C ALA A 107 -3.35 15.39 -17.21
N ALA A 108 -2.46 16.27 -16.75
CA ALA A 108 -2.86 17.60 -16.32
C ALA A 108 -3.41 18.40 -17.49
N ARG A 109 -2.75 18.32 -18.65
CA ARG A 109 -3.22 19.05 -19.82
C ARG A 109 -4.59 18.58 -20.28
N LYS A 110 -4.80 17.27 -20.27
CA LYS A 110 -6.08 16.72 -20.74
C LYS A 110 -7.21 16.97 -19.77
N SER A 111 -6.93 16.97 -18.49
CA SER A 111 -7.96 17.12 -17.46
C SER A 111 -8.14 18.55 -16.99
N HIS A 112 -7.16 19.41 -17.29
CA HIS A 112 -7.14 20.79 -16.80
C HIS A 112 -6.98 20.88 -15.28
N PHE A 113 -6.47 19.81 -14.68
CA PHE A 113 -6.21 19.79 -13.24
C PHE A 113 -4.80 20.31 -12.96
N LYS A 114 -4.62 20.84 -11.76
CA LYS A 114 -3.28 21.10 -11.24
C LYS A 114 -2.83 19.83 -10.52
N PRO A 115 -1.86 19.11 -11.06
CA PRO A 115 -1.55 17.79 -10.52
C PRO A 115 -0.75 17.89 -9.24
N GLN A 116 -1.01 16.98 -8.32
CA GLN A 116 -0.21 16.81 -7.11
C GLN A 116 0.54 15.50 -7.15
N SER A 117 -0.05 14.49 -7.75
CA SER A 117 0.58 13.17 -7.84
C SER A 117 -0.07 12.39 -8.96
N VAL A 118 0.63 11.36 -9.41
CA VAL A 118 0.09 10.40 -10.35
C VAL A 118 0.50 9.02 -9.87
N HIS A 119 -0.43 8.09 -9.95
CA HIS A 119 -0.20 6.70 -9.57
C HIS A 119 -0.65 5.82 -10.72
N LEU A 120 0.19 4.86 -11.08
CA LEU A 120 -0.12 3.95 -12.17
C LEU A 120 -0.32 2.55 -11.61
N THR A 121 -1.45 1.95 -11.96
CA THR A 121 -1.71 0.55 -11.65
C THR A 121 -1.86 -0.19 -12.97
N LEU A 122 -0.99 -1.15 -13.19
CA LEU A 122 -1.02 -1.99 -14.38
C LEU A 122 -1.72 -3.29 -14.02
N ARG A 123 -2.82 -3.60 -14.70
CA ARG A 123 -3.56 -4.83 -14.48
C ARG A 123 -3.34 -5.75 -15.66
N GLY A 124 -3.08 -7.00 -15.39
CA GLY A 124 -2.85 -7.97 -16.45
C GLY A 124 -2.47 -9.31 -15.87
N ARG A 125 -1.66 -10.05 -16.61
CA ARG A 125 -1.19 -11.35 -16.18
C ARG A 125 0.30 -11.30 -15.93
N CYS A 126 0.72 -11.84 -14.78
CA CYS A 126 2.14 -11.93 -14.49
C CYS A 126 2.80 -12.91 -15.46
N PRO A 127 4.14 -12.90 -15.55
CA PRO A 127 4.81 -13.78 -16.52
C PRO A 127 4.47 -15.25 -16.36
N GLU A 128 4.34 -15.73 -15.14
CA GLU A 128 4.00 -17.14 -14.90
C GLU A 128 2.60 -17.46 -15.40
N CYS A 129 1.63 -16.60 -15.07
CA CYS A 129 0.25 -16.84 -15.48
C CYS A 129 0.08 -16.70 -16.99
N ALA A 130 0.78 -15.75 -17.59
CA ALA A 130 0.72 -15.56 -19.05
C ALA A 130 1.26 -16.78 -19.78
N GLN A 131 2.30 -17.41 -19.26
CA GLN A 131 2.83 -18.60 -19.88
C GLN A 131 1.88 -19.78 -19.77
N ILE A 132 1.25 -19.94 -18.60
CA ILE A 132 0.32 -21.03 -18.40
C ILE A 132 -0.84 -20.96 -19.37
N SER A 133 -1.35 -19.76 -19.61
CA SER A 133 -2.53 -19.59 -20.47
C SER A 133 -2.19 -19.40 -21.94
N LYS A 134 -0.93 -19.55 -22.29
CA LYS A 134 -0.53 -19.42 -23.67
C LYS A 134 -1.05 -20.54 -24.54
N ASP A 135 -1.27 -21.68 -23.94
CA ASP A 135 -1.87 -22.82 -24.65
C ASP A 135 -3.39 -22.70 -24.77
#